data_eec7d8a19af4a6b0bb850b454d8e4283
#
_entry.id   eec7d8a19af4a6b0bb850b454d8e4283
#
_cell.length_a   1.000
_cell.length_b   1.000
_cell.length_c   1.000
_cell.angle_alpha   90.00
_cell.angle_beta   90.00
_cell.angle_gamma   90.00
#
_symmetry.space_group_name_H-M   'P 1'
#
loop_
_entity.id
_entity.type
_entity.pdbx_description
1 polymer ?
#
loop_
_entity_poly.entity_id
_entity_poly.type
_entity_poly.pdbx_seq_one_letter_code
_entity_poly.pdbx_strand_id
1 'polypeptide(L)'
;MANSFINKKVDLTTTDLTTLYTVPSFKAAVVKSLLVSEDAGSGSTITVTLVNSSGAIFNLFKDKSIGSKATTELLTNPLVMEESEILKVQAADANELHVIASILEIQPREVTT
;
A
#
# COMPACT_ATOMS: atom_id res chain seq x y z
N MET A 1 5.17 24.49 -4.50
CA MET A 1 4.43 23.31 -4.03
C MET A 1 4.12 22.42 -5.21
N ALA A 2 4.39 21.15 -5.12
CA ALA A 2 4.16 20.24 -6.24
C ALA A 2 3.33 19.05 -5.77
N ASN A 3 2.35 18.69 -6.59
CA ASN A 3 1.56 17.48 -6.40
C ASN A 3 1.89 16.51 -7.51
N SER A 4 2.04 15.25 -7.16
CA SER A 4 2.35 14.22 -8.16
C SER A 4 1.43 13.03 -7.97
N PHE A 5 0.82 12.59 -9.06
CA PHE A 5 0.09 11.33 -9.06
C PHE A 5 1.06 10.23 -9.46
N ILE A 6 1.19 9.22 -8.60
CA ILE A 6 2.08 8.09 -8.85
C ILE A 6 1.36 6.79 -8.57
N ASN A 7 1.93 5.70 -9.04
CA ASN A 7 1.52 4.39 -8.57
C ASN A 7 2.71 3.66 -7.99
N LYS A 8 2.43 2.80 -7.02
CA LYS A 8 3.40 1.85 -6.47
C LYS A 8 2.79 0.47 -6.58
N LYS A 9 3.58 -0.46 -7.07
CA LYS A 9 3.08 -1.81 -7.33
C LYS A 9 4.11 -2.83 -6.94
N VAL A 10 3.63 -4.01 -6.58
CA VAL A 10 4.50 -5.12 -6.23
C VAL A 10 3.84 -6.42 -6.63
N ASP A 11 4.65 -7.34 -7.12
CA ASP A 11 4.29 -8.72 -7.35
C ASP A 11 4.75 -9.49 -6.12
N LEU A 12 3.80 -10.05 -5.36
CA LEU A 12 4.12 -10.74 -4.12
C LEU A 12 4.60 -12.16 -4.42
N THR A 13 5.89 -12.26 -4.71
CA THR A 13 6.53 -13.54 -5.06
C THR A 13 6.92 -14.36 -3.84
N THR A 14 6.84 -13.79 -2.64
CA THR A 14 7.13 -14.48 -1.39
C THR A 14 6.02 -14.21 -0.39
N THR A 15 6.11 -14.84 0.78
CA THR A 15 5.17 -14.59 1.88
C THR A 15 5.72 -13.59 2.89
N ASP A 16 6.82 -12.93 2.56
CA ASP A 16 7.45 -11.95 3.44
C ASP A 16 6.69 -10.64 3.43
N LEU A 17 6.74 -9.93 4.56
CA LEU A 17 6.22 -8.58 4.67
C LEU A 17 7.04 -7.66 3.79
N THR A 18 6.39 -7.00 2.83
CA THR A 18 7.04 -6.24 1.77
C THR A 18 6.64 -4.78 1.83
N THR A 19 7.62 -3.87 1.74
CA THR A 19 7.34 -2.44 1.65
C THR A 19 6.77 -2.11 0.27
N LEU A 20 5.57 -1.52 0.25
CA LEU A 20 4.96 -1.04 -0.98
C LEU A 20 5.32 0.42 -1.23
N TYR A 21 5.29 1.24 -0.17
CA TYR A 21 5.49 2.68 -0.32
C TYR A 21 5.95 3.30 0.99
N THR A 22 6.93 4.20 0.89
CA THR A 22 7.38 5.03 2.01
C THR A 22 7.17 6.49 1.61
N VAL A 23 6.51 7.26 2.47
CA VAL A 23 6.28 8.68 2.18
C VAL A 23 7.62 9.43 2.30
N PRO A 24 8.03 10.13 1.24
CA PRO A 24 9.30 10.86 1.25
C PRO A 24 9.31 12.00 2.27
N SER A 25 10.52 12.44 2.61
CA SER A 25 10.69 13.61 3.48
C SER A 25 10.03 14.84 2.87
N PHE A 26 9.41 15.64 3.72
CA PHE A 26 8.74 16.90 3.36
C PHE A 26 7.48 16.70 2.51
N LYS A 27 6.95 15.48 2.47
CA LYS A 27 5.74 15.19 1.72
C LYS A 27 4.70 14.54 2.61
N ALA A 28 3.45 14.67 2.18
CA ALA A 28 2.36 13.85 2.66
C ALA A 28 1.83 13.07 1.46
N ALA A 29 1.07 12.05 1.69
CA ALA A 29 0.51 11.26 0.61
C ALA A 29 -0.93 10.90 0.90
N VAL A 30 -1.72 10.81 -0.16
CA VAL A 30 -3.08 10.29 -0.09
C VAL A 30 -3.11 9.05 -0.98
N VAL A 31 -3.33 7.90 -0.37
CA VAL A 31 -3.52 6.65 -1.12
C VAL A 31 -4.97 6.63 -1.54
N LYS A 32 -5.21 6.83 -2.83
CA LYS A 32 -6.56 6.95 -3.38
C LYS A 32 -7.19 5.58 -3.64
N SER A 33 -6.36 4.59 -3.92
CA SER A 33 -6.81 3.26 -4.30
C SER A 33 -5.74 2.25 -3.94
N LEU A 34 -6.15 1.09 -3.46
CA LEU A 34 -5.26 -0.02 -3.18
C LEU A 34 -5.92 -1.28 -3.75
N LEU A 35 -5.49 -1.63 -4.96
CA LEU A 35 -6.04 -2.77 -5.69
C LEU A 35 -5.18 -4.00 -5.45
N VAL A 36 -5.85 -5.12 -5.18
CA VAL A 36 -5.18 -6.41 -5.05
C VAL A 36 -5.84 -7.37 -6.03
N SER A 37 -5.04 -7.98 -6.90
CA SER A 37 -5.55 -8.98 -7.83
C SER A 37 -4.93 -10.34 -7.55
N GLU A 38 -5.76 -11.37 -7.67
CA GLU A 38 -5.34 -12.75 -7.51
C GLU A 38 -5.44 -13.40 -8.89
N ASP A 39 -4.33 -13.83 -9.45
CA ASP A 39 -4.31 -14.35 -10.81
C ASP A 39 -3.94 -15.84 -10.91
N ALA A 40 -3.66 -16.49 -9.81
CA ALA A 40 -3.32 -17.93 -9.82
C ALA A 40 -4.57 -18.83 -9.86
N GLY A 41 -5.69 -18.32 -9.37
CA GLY A 41 -6.95 -19.07 -9.42
C GLY A 41 -7.27 -19.87 -8.16
N SER A 42 -6.45 -19.79 -7.12
CA SER A 42 -6.68 -20.54 -5.87
C SER A 42 -7.19 -19.70 -4.72
N GLY A 43 -7.19 -18.36 -4.89
CA GLY A 43 -7.50 -17.46 -3.81
C GLY A 43 -6.37 -17.35 -2.79
N SER A 44 -6.33 -16.24 -2.08
CA SER A 44 -5.31 -16.03 -1.04
C SER A 44 -5.82 -14.98 -0.06
N THR A 45 -5.00 -14.64 0.92
CA THR A 45 -5.31 -13.53 1.82
C THR A 45 -4.17 -12.53 1.81
N ILE A 46 -4.53 -11.27 2.11
CA ILE A 46 -3.55 -10.19 2.20
C ILE A 46 -3.65 -9.51 3.55
N THR A 47 -2.50 -9.13 4.09
CA THR A 47 -2.39 -8.27 5.26
C THR A 47 -1.75 -6.97 4.83
N VAL A 48 -2.37 -5.85 5.18
CA VAL A 48 -1.87 -4.51 4.87
C VAL A 48 -1.59 -3.79 6.18
N THR A 49 -0.40 -3.24 6.29
CA THR A 49 0.11 -2.66 7.53
C THR A 49 0.62 -1.26 7.26
N LEU A 50 0.29 -0.33 8.16
CA LEU A 50 0.89 1.00 8.18
C LEU A 50 1.87 1.06 9.34
N VAL A 51 3.11 1.47 9.06
CA VAL A 51 4.14 1.67 10.08
C VAL A 51 4.39 3.16 10.16
N ASN A 52 4.19 3.76 11.35
CA ASN A 52 4.40 5.20 11.48
C ASN A 52 5.88 5.54 11.67
N SER A 53 6.19 6.83 11.74
CA SER A 53 7.58 7.28 11.81
C SER A 53 8.33 6.84 13.06
N SER A 54 7.62 6.47 14.12
CA SER A 54 8.24 5.95 15.34
C SER A 54 8.33 4.42 15.37
N GLY A 55 7.86 3.75 14.31
CA GLY A 55 7.93 2.31 14.19
C GLY A 55 6.72 1.57 14.73
N ALA A 56 5.68 2.26 15.16
CA ALA A 56 4.45 1.61 15.61
C ALA A 56 3.69 1.03 14.41
N ILE A 57 3.12 -0.14 14.60
CA ILE A 57 2.51 -0.93 13.54
C ILE A 57 1.00 -0.91 13.68
N PHE A 58 0.32 -0.58 12.59
CA PHE A 58 -1.15 -0.57 12.54
C PHE A 58 -1.59 -1.49 11.40
N ASN A 59 -2.30 -2.56 11.74
CA ASN A 59 -2.86 -3.46 10.72
C ASN A 59 -4.14 -2.83 10.18
N LEU A 60 -4.15 -2.52 8.88
CA LEU A 60 -5.33 -1.98 8.22
C LEU A 60 -6.26 -3.11 7.76
N PHE A 61 -5.67 -4.16 7.21
CA PHE A 61 -6.38 -5.37 6.81
C PHE A 61 -5.55 -6.56 7.26
N LYS A 62 -6.15 -7.45 8.03
CA LYS A 62 -5.46 -8.65 8.51
C LYS A 62 -6.10 -9.87 7.89
N ASP A 63 -5.31 -10.61 7.11
CA ASP A 63 -5.78 -11.83 6.44
C ASP A 63 -7.08 -11.62 5.66
N LYS A 64 -7.13 -10.51 4.90
CA LYS A 64 -8.28 -10.18 4.07
C LYS A 64 -8.34 -11.14 2.89
N SER A 65 -9.45 -11.83 2.72
CA SER A 65 -9.63 -12.79 1.63
C SER A 65 -9.71 -12.09 0.28
N ILE A 66 -8.94 -12.60 -0.68
CA ILE A 66 -8.98 -12.18 -2.07
C ILE A 66 -9.43 -13.39 -2.87
N GLY A 67 -10.55 -13.25 -3.57
CA GLY A 67 -11.15 -14.35 -4.30
C GLY A 67 -10.31 -14.80 -5.49
N SER A 68 -10.56 -16.02 -5.94
CA SER A 68 -9.91 -16.60 -7.10
C SER A 68 -10.14 -15.73 -8.33
N LYS A 69 -9.06 -15.31 -8.97
CA LYS A 69 -9.06 -14.48 -10.18
C LYS A 69 -9.82 -13.17 -10.04
N ALA A 70 -9.93 -12.67 -8.80
CA ALA A 70 -10.64 -11.43 -8.51
C ALA A 70 -9.66 -10.28 -8.32
N THR A 71 -10.12 -9.07 -8.64
CA THR A 71 -9.43 -7.84 -8.30
C THR A 71 -10.30 -7.10 -7.29
N THR A 72 -9.73 -6.76 -6.16
CA THR A 72 -10.46 -6.16 -5.05
C THR A 72 -9.86 -4.79 -4.71
N GLU A 73 -10.73 -3.77 -4.64
CA GLU A 73 -10.35 -2.48 -4.09
C GLU A 73 -10.49 -2.57 -2.57
N LEU A 74 -9.38 -2.43 -1.85
CA LEU A 74 -9.40 -2.55 -0.40
C LEU A 74 -9.92 -1.30 0.29
N LEU A 75 -9.65 -0.12 -0.28
CA LEU A 75 -9.98 1.14 0.39
C LEU A 75 -11.38 1.60 0.00
N THR A 76 -12.20 1.88 1.02
CA THR A 76 -13.51 2.53 0.81
C THR A 76 -13.37 4.04 0.90
N ASN A 77 -12.34 4.52 1.57
CA ASN A 77 -12.02 5.95 1.70
C ASN A 77 -10.52 6.13 1.49
N PRO A 78 -10.09 7.30 1.03
CA PRO A 78 -8.66 7.55 0.88
C PRO A 78 -7.91 7.41 2.21
N LEU A 79 -6.68 6.92 2.14
CA LEU A 79 -5.81 6.78 3.30
C LEU A 79 -4.77 7.88 3.26
N VAL A 80 -4.75 8.74 4.28
CA VAL A 80 -3.75 9.80 4.40
C VAL A 80 -2.53 9.21 5.11
N MET A 81 -1.36 9.44 4.53
CA MET A 81 -0.08 9.03 5.13
C MET A 81 0.79 10.25 5.34
N GLU A 82 1.45 10.29 6.49
CA GLU A 82 2.34 11.38 6.86
C GLU A 82 3.78 11.04 6.49
N GLU A 83 4.65 12.03 6.58
CA GLU A 83 6.07 11.88 6.27
C GLU A 83 6.68 10.67 6.97
N SER A 84 7.47 9.90 6.24
CA SER A 84 8.21 8.73 6.74
C SER A 84 7.34 7.53 7.11
N GLU A 85 6.03 7.61 6.94
CA GLU A 85 5.18 6.44 7.16
C GLU A 85 5.33 5.44 6.02
N ILE A 86 5.17 4.16 6.34
CA ILE A 86 5.43 3.07 5.40
C ILE A 86 4.18 2.22 5.27
N LEU A 87 3.80 1.95 4.04
CA LEU A 87 2.71 1.03 3.73
C LEU A 87 3.33 -0.31 3.33
N LYS A 88 3.00 -1.36 4.07
CA LYS A 88 3.53 -2.70 3.83
C LYS A 88 2.42 -3.67 3.51
N VAL A 89 2.74 -4.68 2.71
CA VAL A 89 1.79 -5.70 2.31
C VAL A 89 2.42 -7.08 2.46
N GLN A 90 1.58 -8.08 2.74
CA GLN A 90 2.04 -9.45 2.91
C GLN A 90 0.97 -10.41 2.40
N ALA A 91 1.37 -11.35 1.56
CA ALA A 91 0.48 -12.39 1.06
C ALA A 91 0.64 -13.66 1.89
N ALA A 92 -0.43 -14.42 2.06
CA ALA A 92 -0.37 -15.72 2.70
C ALA A 92 0.29 -16.77 1.80
N ASP A 93 0.16 -16.59 0.49
CA ASP A 93 0.69 -17.53 -0.50
C ASP A 93 1.55 -16.81 -1.51
N ALA A 94 2.68 -17.42 -1.88
CA ALA A 94 3.61 -16.83 -2.83
C ALA A 94 3.05 -16.90 -4.26
N ASN A 95 3.37 -15.90 -5.06
CA ASN A 95 3.09 -15.86 -6.51
C ASN A 95 1.61 -15.86 -6.87
N GLU A 96 0.74 -15.35 -5.99
CA GLU A 96 -0.70 -15.29 -6.26
C GLU A 96 -1.26 -13.88 -6.32
N LEU A 97 -0.65 -12.92 -5.61
CA LEU A 97 -1.21 -11.58 -5.48
C LEU A 97 -0.33 -10.52 -6.10
N HIS A 98 -0.97 -9.58 -6.78
CA HIS A 98 -0.36 -8.34 -7.26
C HIS A 98 -1.06 -7.18 -6.58
N VAL A 99 -0.28 -6.19 -6.15
CA VAL A 99 -0.82 -5.03 -5.42
C VAL A 99 -0.43 -3.76 -6.16
N ILE A 100 -1.39 -2.87 -6.37
CA ILE A 100 -1.15 -1.58 -7.00
C ILE A 100 -1.83 -0.51 -6.18
N ALA A 101 -1.05 0.48 -5.72
CA ALA A 101 -1.57 1.64 -5.03
C ALA A 101 -1.51 2.85 -5.95
N SER A 102 -2.61 3.60 -6.01
CA SER A 102 -2.66 4.89 -6.69
C SER A 102 -2.54 5.98 -5.64
N ILE A 103 -1.53 6.83 -5.77
CA ILE A 103 -1.12 7.72 -4.70
C ILE A 103 -0.99 9.14 -5.24
N LEU A 104 -1.49 10.10 -4.45
CA LEU A 104 -1.22 11.52 -4.67
C LEU A 104 -0.22 11.95 -3.63
N GLU A 105 0.99 12.33 -4.08
CA GLU A 105 1.99 12.93 -3.20
C GLU A 105 1.83 14.43 -3.21
N ILE A 106 1.87 15.01 -2.02
CA ILE A 106 1.65 16.44 -1.82
C ILE A 106 2.83 16.98 -1.04
N GLN A 107 3.41 18.09 -1.53
CA GLN A 107 4.37 18.83 -0.75
C GLN A 107 3.61 19.99 -0.11
N PRO A 108 3.17 19.84 1.17
CA PRO A 108 2.21 20.77 1.75
C PRO A 108 2.77 22.15 2.00
N ARG A 109 4.10 22.27 1.99
CA ARG A 109 4.74 23.59 2.12
C ARG A 109 6.05 23.57 1.37
N GLU A 110 6.48 24.75 0.97
CA GLU A 110 7.73 24.92 0.28
C GLU A 110 8.89 24.71 1.26
N VAL A 111 9.89 23.94 0.81
CA VAL A 111 11.11 23.75 1.59
C VAL A 111 12.10 24.80 1.17
N THR A 112 12.49 25.66 2.12
CA THR A 112 13.51 26.68 1.87
C THR A 112 14.74 26.39 2.72
N THR A 113 15.87 26.63 2.17
CA THR A 113 17.15 26.45 2.87
C THR A 113 17.87 27.76 3.02
#